data_0a9f36cdc68af7b9c7abb882868d7d0a
#
_entry.id   0a9f36cdc68af7b9c7abb882868d7d0a
#
_cell.length_a   1.000
_cell.length_b   1.000
_cell.length_c   1.000
_cell.angle_alpha   90.00
_cell.angle_beta   90.00
_cell.angle_gamma   90.00
#
_symmetry.space_group_name_H-M   'P 1'
#
loop_
_entity.id
_entity.type
_entity.pdbx_description
1 polymer ?
#
loop_
_entity_poly.entity_id
_entity_poly.type
_entity_poly.pdbx_seq_one_letter_code
_entity_poly.pdbx_strand_id
1 'polypeptide(L)'
;VIGLHCVLLQLLDPGAFATWLEQEAAELQPKAGMHTLLAKVAVTLPWFAWPALPIAAWALWCERHKLRSPAVALPLAAFALALVCIAVAGNSRNAALLPLAPPLILLATGHAKTMRRGLANAFDWFGMMSMTFFMALIWIGYIAMATGWPSRLARQAVRIEPGFVLQVSVFDVALGIAITAAWLFLIFSGTRSNCRGTVHWAAGICAFWALAMTLWVQWVDYGRSYRPV
;
A
#
# COMPACT_ATOMS: atom_id res chain seq x y z
N VAL A 1 1.78 -22.89 0.36
CA VAL A 1 0.41 -22.37 0.57
C VAL A 1 -0.40 -22.49 -0.72
N ILE A 2 0.04 -21.91 -1.86
CA ILE A 2 -0.71 -21.92 -3.13
C ILE A 2 -0.95 -23.36 -3.64
N GLY A 3 0.08 -24.20 -3.65
CA GLY A 3 -0.07 -25.59 -4.09
C GLY A 3 -1.07 -26.41 -3.25
N LEU A 4 -1.07 -26.21 -1.93
CA LEU A 4 -2.03 -26.85 -1.04
C LEU A 4 -3.46 -26.36 -1.31
N HIS A 5 -3.64 -25.07 -1.58
CA HIS A 5 -4.93 -24.48 -1.92
C HIS A 5 -5.48 -25.05 -3.24
N CYS A 6 -4.64 -25.15 -4.28
CA CYS A 6 -5.02 -25.76 -5.54
C CYS A 6 -5.43 -27.24 -5.40
N VAL A 7 -4.67 -28.01 -4.60
CA VAL A 7 -4.99 -29.42 -4.33
C VAL A 7 -6.31 -29.55 -3.56
N LEU A 8 -6.53 -28.71 -2.55
CA LEU A 8 -7.78 -28.70 -1.78
C LEU A 8 -8.98 -28.34 -2.65
N LEU A 9 -8.88 -27.30 -3.49
CA LEU A 9 -9.94 -26.91 -4.43
C LEU A 9 -10.24 -28.06 -5.41
N GLN A 10 -9.23 -28.71 -5.97
CA GLN A 10 -9.42 -29.80 -6.90
C GLN A 10 -10.09 -31.03 -6.25
N LEU A 11 -9.81 -31.27 -4.96
CA LEU A 11 -10.40 -32.39 -4.22
C LEU A 11 -11.82 -32.11 -3.72
N LEU A 12 -12.11 -30.86 -3.34
CA LEU A 12 -13.39 -30.48 -2.76
C LEU A 12 -14.44 -30.13 -3.83
N ASP A 13 -14.02 -29.42 -4.87
CA ASP A 13 -14.89 -29.00 -5.98
C ASP A 13 -14.10 -28.90 -7.30
N PRO A 14 -14.03 -29.99 -8.09
CA PRO A 14 -13.34 -29.99 -9.38
C PRO A 14 -13.92 -29.00 -10.39
N GLY A 15 -15.22 -28.67 -10.30
CA GLY A 15 -15.88 -27.71 -11.17
C GLY A 15 -15.44 -26.27 -10.85
N ALA A 16 -15.38 -25.91 -9.58
CA ALA A 16 -14.86 -24.63 -9.15
C ALA A 16 -13.36 -24.45 -9.47
N PHE A 17 -12.58 -25.53 -9.39
CA PHE A 17 -11.17 -25.51 -9.77
C PHE A 17 -10.99 -25.27 -11.30
N ALA A 18 -11.79 -25.94 -12.13
CA ALA A 18 -11.75 -25.73 -13.58
C ALA A 18 -12.14 -24.30 -13.97
N THR A 19 -13.23 -23.78 -13.40
CA THR A 19 -13.67 -22.40 -13.66
C THR A 19 -12.66 -21.38 -13.18
N TRP A 20 -12.01 -21.61 -12.03
CA TRP A 20 -10.92 -20.76 -11.53
C TRP A 20 -9.71 -20.79 -12.48
N LEU A 21 -9.30 -21.96 -12.98
CA LEU A 21 -8.21 -22.10 -13.95
C LEU A 21 -8.51 -21.37 -15.26
N GLU A 22 -9.74 -21.49 -15.77
CA GLU A 22 -10.17 -20.79 -16.98
C GLU A 22 -10.15 -19.25 -16.79
N GLN A 23 -10.60 -18.76 -15.64
CA GLN A 23 -10.53 -17.34 -15.28
C GLN A 23 -9.09 -16.85 -15.19
N GLU A 24 -8.21 -17.56 -14.52
CA GLU A 24 -6.79 -17.21 -14.42
C GLU A 24 -6.10 -17.28 -15.80
N ALA A 25 -6.40 -18.29 -16.63
CA ALA A 25 -5.87 -18.38 -17.97
C ALA A 25 -6.36 -17.24 -18.88
N ALA A 26 -7.63 -16.85 -18.76
CA ALA A 26 -8.18 -15.70 -19.47
C ALA A 26 -7.54 -14.36 -19.01
N GLU A 27 -7.15 -14.28 -17.75
CA GLU A 27 -6.46 -13.12 -17.21
C GLU A 27 -4.99 -13.02 -17.60
N LEU A 28 -4.34 -14.16 -17.86
CA LEU A 28 -2.96 -14.23 -18.36
C LEU A 28 -2.84 -13.88 -19.85
N GLN A 29 -3.96 -13.75 -20.57
CA GLN A 29 -3.90 -13.29 -21.95
C GLN A 29 -3.45 -11.84 -22.01
N PRO A 30 -2.42 -11.51 -22.83
CA PRO A 30 -1.88 -10.15 -22.92
C PRO A 30 -2.96 -9.19 -23.44
N LYS A 31 -3.51 -8.37 -22.52
CA LYS A 31 -4.60 -7.41 -22.81
C LYS A 31 -4.09 -6.03 -23.21
N ALA A 32 -2.81 -5.77 -23.01
CA ALA A 32 -2.23 -4.45 -23.25
C ALA A 32 -0.90 -4.54 -24.00
N GLY A 33 -0.69 -3.63 -24.94
CA GLY A 33 0.61 -3.49 -25.61
C GLY A 33 1.72 -3.06 -24.63
N MET A 34 2.95 -3.40 -24.95
CA MET A 34 4.15 -3.10 -24.12
C MET A 34 4.22 -1.63 -23.71
N HIS A 35 3.91 -0.70 -24.60
CA HIS A 35 3.94 0.73 -24.32
C HIS A 35 2.90 1.18 -23.28
N THR A 36 1.70 0.62 -23.32
CA THR A 36 0.64 0.89 -22.34
C THR A 36 0.99 0.34 -20.97
N LEU A 37 1.63 -0.83 -20.93
CA LEU A 37 2.12 -1.42 -19.70
C LEU A 37 3.23 -0.58 -19.07
N LEU A 38 4.24 -0.18 -19.85
CA LEU A 38 5.34 0.67 -19.38
C LEU A 38 4.84 2.03 -18.89
N ALA A 39 3.91 2.65 -19.62
CA ALA A 39 3.27 3.89 -19.20
C ALA A 39 2.51 3.70 -17.87
N LYS A 40 1.79 2.60 -17.71
CA LYS A 40 1.10 2.27 -16.46
C LYS A 40 2.08 2.07 -15.30
N VAL A 41 3.16 1.29 -15.52
CA VAL A 41 4.22 1.11 -14.51
C VAL A 41 4.80 2.47 -14.10
N ALA A 42 5.15 3.32 -15.08
CA ALA A 42 5.73 4.64 -14.82
C ALA A 42 4.80 5.56 -13.99
N VAL A 43 3.50 5.49 -14.21
CA VAL A 43 2.51 6.29 -13.45
C VAL A 43 2.21 5.67 -12.08
N THR A 44 2.10 4.34 -12.00
CA THR A 44 1.64 3.67 -10.77
C THR A 44 2.78 3.41 -9.80
N LEU A 45 3.99 3.09 -10.30
CA LEU A 45 5.15 2.74 -9.47
C LEU A 45 5.51 3.83 -8.44
N PRO A 46 5.53 5.13 -8.78
CA PRO A 46 5.84 6.18 -7.80
C PRO A 46 4.87 6.22 -6.62
N TRP A 47 3.60 5.92 -6.84
CA TRP A 47 2.58 5.90 -5.80
C TRP A 47 2.66 4.66 -4.92
N PHE A 48 2.78 3.52 -5.56
CA PHE A 48 2.77 2.22 -4.91
C PHE A 48 4.09 1.87 -4.21
N ALA A 49 5.24 2.24 -4.82
CA ALA A 49 6.56 2.00 -4.22
C ALA A 49 7.05 3.15 -3.33
N TRP A 50 6.22 4.15 -3.08
CA TRP A 50 6.51 5.17 -2.09
C TRP A 50 6.46 4.56 -0.68
N PRO A 51 7.43 4.83 0.23
CA PRO A 51 8.59 5.73 0.07
C PRO A 51 9.88 5.02 -0.38
N ALA A 52 9.86 3.74 -0.73
CA ALA A 52 11.06 2.98 -1.09
C ALA A 52 11.72 3.48 -2.39
N LEU A 53 10.93 3.93 -3.37
CA LEU A 53 11.43 4.36 -4.67
C LEU A 53 12.45 5.51 -4.60
N PRO A 54 12.19 6.64 -3.93
CA PRO A 54 13.18 7.72 -3.84
C PRO A 54 14.45 7.30 -3.09
N ILE A 55 14.35 6.43 -2.08
CA ILE A 55 15.51 5.92 -1.35
C ILE A 55 16.31 4.96 -2.23
N ALA A 56 15.63 4.08 -3.00
CA ALA A 56 16.28 3.20 -3.97
C ALA A 56 16.99 3.99 -5.08
N ALA A 57 16.35 5.05 -5.60
CA ALA A 57 16.97 5.95 -6.56
C ALA A 57 18.22 6.64 -5.98
N TRP A 58 18.16 7.08 -4.72
CA TRP A 58 19.34 7.60 -4.01
C TRP A 58 20.43 6.55 -3.88
N ALA A 59 20.08 5.32 -3.50
CA ALA A 59 21.02 4.21 -3.41
C ALA A 59 21.74 3.96 -4.75
N LEU A 60 21.00 3.91 -5.84
CA LEU A 60 21.56 3.75 -7.19
C LEU A 60 22.48 4.91 -7.58
N TRP A 61 22.13 6.13 -7.22
CA TRP A 61 22.96 7.31 -7.46
C TRP A 61 24.29 7.22 -6.69
N CYS A 62 24.25 6.82 -5.42
CA CYS A 62 25.45 6.64 -4.60
C CYS A 62 26.36 5.52 -5.14
N GLU A 63 25.78 4.41 -5.55
CA GLU A 63 26.51 3.20 -5.99
C GLU A 63 26.68 3.11 -7.52
N ARG A 64 26.44 4.19 -8.27
CA ARG A 64 26.49 4.19 -9.74
C ARG A 64 27.81 3.68 -10.33
N HIS A 65 28.92 3.76 -9.56
CA HIS A 65 30.24 3.26 -9.97
C HIS A 65 30.46 1.80 -9.53
N LYS A 66 29.58 1.21 -8.74
CA LYS A 66 29.67 -0.15 -8.18
C LYS A 66 28.45 -1.01 -8.49
N LEU A 67 27.79 -0.77 -9.62
CA LEU A 67 26.57 -1.49 -10.01
C LEU A 67 26.74 -3.01 -10.11
N ARG A 68 27.99 -3.48 -10.29
CA ARG A 68 28.32 -4.92 -10.31
C ARG A 68 28.46 -5.53 -8.92
N SER A 69 28.41 -4.75 -7.83
CA SER A 69 28.43 -5.32 -6.49
C SER A 69 27.17 -6.16 -6.26
N PRO A 70 27.25 -7.32 -5.62
CA PRO A 70 26.09 -8.20 -5.37
C PRO A 70 24.95 -7.47 -4.65
N ALA A 71 25.27 -6.57 -3.75
CA ALA A 71 24.29 -5.79 -2.99
C ALA A 71 23.38 -4.90 -3.86
N VAL A 72 23.87 -4.47 -5.05
CA VAL A 72 23.10 -3.65 -5.99
C VAL A 72 22.64 -4.49 -7.17
N ALA A 73 23.51 -5.36 -7.70
CA ALA A 73 23.23 -6.15 -8.90
C ALA A 73 22.06 -7.14 -8.69
N LEU A 74 21.97 -7.81 -7.54
CA LEU A 74 20.91 -8.78 -7.27
C LEU A 74 19.52 -8.12 -7.20
N PRO A 75 19.30 -7.04 -6.43
CA PRO A 75 18.01 -6.36 -6.45
C PRO A 75 17.65 -5.77 -7.80
N LEU A 76 18.63 -5.22 -8.55
CA LEU A 76 18.38 -4.71 -9.90
C LEU A 76 17.99 -5.81 -10.88
N ALA A 77 18.68 -6.95 -10.85
CA ALA A 77 18.34 -8.13 -11.66
C ALA A 77 16.95 -8.66 -11.32
N ALA A 78 16.62 -8.75 -10.02
CA ALA A 78 15.30 -9.16 -9.57
C ALA A 78 14.21 -8.18 -10.03
N PHE A 79 14.46 -6.87 -9.96
CA PHE A 79 13.54 -5.85 -10.46
C PHE A 79 13.34 -5.97 -11.98
N ALA A 80 14.42 -6.11 -12.74
CA ALA A 80 14.36 -6.27 -14.18
C ALA A 80 13.63 -7.56 -14.58
N LEU A 81 13.90 -8.66 -13.89
CA LEU A 81 13.21 -9.94 -14.13
C LEU A 81 11.72 -9.83 -13.83
N ALA A 82 11.35 -9.24 -12.69
CA ALA A 82 9.95 -9.02 -12.35
C ALA A 82 9.25 -8.13 -13.41
N LEU A 83 9.91 -7.08 -13.88
CA LEU A 83 9.39 -6.21 -14.93
C LEU A 83 9.19 -6.98 -16.26
N VAL A 84 10.14 -7.84 -16.64
CA VAL A 84 10.03 -8.70 -17.82
C VAL A 84 8.87 -9.70 -17.66
N CYS A 85 8.75 -10.35 -16.51
CA CYS A 85 7.64 -11.27 -16.24
C CYS A 85 6.27 -10.57 -16.34
N ILE A 86 6.14 -9.35 -15.78
CA ILE A 86 4.91 -8.55 -15.88
C ILE A 86 4.65 -8.17 -17.35
N ALA A 87 5.68 -7.82 -18.09
CA ALA A 87 5.58 -7.45 -19.50
C ALA A 87 5.12 -8.63 -20.37
N VAL A 88 5.69 -9.82 -20.14
CA VAL A 88 5.32 -11.04 -20.86
C VAL A 88 3.90 -11.50 -20.50
N ALA A 89 3.54 -11.42 -19.22
CA ALA A 89 2.19 -11.75 -18.77
C ALA A 89 1.11 -10.79 -19.30
N GLY A 90 1.49 -9.56 -19.74
CA GLY A 90 0.57 -8.57 -20.27
C GLY A 90 -0.53 -8.14 -19.30
N ASN A 91 -0.37 -8.48 -18.01
CA ASN A 91 -1.37 -8.24 -16.99
C ASN A 91 -1.34 -6.79 -16.54
N SER A 92 -2.44 -6.07 -16.81
CA SER A 92 -2.58 -4.64 -16.50
C SER A 92 -3.17 -4.37 -15.10
N ARG A 93 -3.36 -5.37 -14.24
CA ARG A 93 -3.85 -5.18 -12.86
C ARG A 93 -2.80 -4.51 -12.00
N ASN A 94 -3.22 -3.63 -11.08
CA ASN A 94 -2.30 -2.98 -10.14
C ASN A 94 -1.59 -4.00 -9.22
N ALA A 95 -2.28 -5.08 -8.86
CA ALA A 95 -1.70 -6.17 -8.06
C ALA A 95 -0.52 -6.88 -8.76
N ALA A 96 -0.50 -6.92 -10.10
CA ALA A 96 0.61 -7.50 -10.86
C ALA A 96 1.93 -6.73 -10.68
N LEU A 97 1.90 -5.49 -10.19
CA LEU A 97 3.09 -4.68 -9.92
C LEU A 97 3.71 -4.96 -8.54
N LEU A 98 3.04 -5.72 -7.66
CA LEU A 98 3.54 -6.05 -6.32
C LEU A 98 4.94 -6.68 -6.31
N PRO A 99 5.32 -7.57 -7.25
CA PRO A 99 6.67 -8.14 -7.29
C PRO A 99 7.80 -7.15 -7.52
N LEU A 100 7.49 -5.91 -7.95
CA LEU A 100 8.49 -4.84 -8.11
C LEU A 100 8.89 -4.20 -6.76
N ALA A 101 8.08 -4.32 -5.71
CA ALA A 101 8.35 -3.70 -4.42
C ALA A 101 9.52 -4.33 -3.64
N PRO A 102 9.64 -5.67 -3.47
CA PRO A 102 10.72 -6.26 -2.69
C PRO A 102 12.12 -5.86 -3.17
N PRO A 103 12.47 -5.92 -4.46
CA PRO A 103 13.80 -5.47 -4.91
C PRO A 103 14.06 -3.98 -4.66
N LEU A 104 13.05 -3.11 -4.78
CA LEU A 104 13.20 -1.69 -4.46
C LEU A 104 13.41 -1.47 -2.96
N ILE A 105 12.72 -2.22 -2.11
CA ILE A 105 12.89 -2.16 -0.65
C ILE A 105 14.29 -2.63 -0.27
N LEU A 106 14.80 -3.70 -0.87
CA LEU A 106 16.16 -4.19 -0.62
C LEU A 106 17.22 -3.14 -0.97
N LEU A 107 17.09 -2.47 -2.13
CA LEU A 107 17.97 -1.35 -2.49
C LEU A 107 17.86 -0.19 -1.52
N ALA A 108 16.65 0.18 -1.13
CA ALA A 108 16.39 1.30 -0.23
C ALA A 108 16.98 1.06 1.16
N THR A 109 16.79 -0.12 1.75
CA THR A 109 17.23 -0.43 3.13
C THR A 109 18.74 -0.39 3.29
N GLY A 110 19.49 -0.86 2.29
CA GLY A 110 20.96 -0.82 2.30
C GLY A 110 21.55 0.59 2.42
N HIS A 111 20.85 1.60 1.94
CA HIS A 111 21.38 2.97 1.82
C HIS A 111 20.58 4.04 2.58
N ALA A 112 19.55 3.66 3.31
CA ALA A 112 18.75 4.60 4.10
C ALA A 112 19.59 5.44 5.08
N LYS A 113 20.65 4.83 5.64
CA LYS A 113 21.58 5.49 6.58
C LYS A 113 22.52 6.50 5.91
N THR A 114 22.74 6.39 4.60
CA THR A 114 23.70 7.22 3.85
C THR A 114 23.08 8.51 3.32
N MET A 115 21.80 8.72 3.53
CA MET A 115 21.11 9.94 3.10
C MET A 115 21.71 11.18 3.76
N ARG A 116 21.85 12.26 3.00
CA ARG A 116 22.26 13.56 3.53
C ARG A 116 21.26 14.02 4.59
N ARG A 117 21.74 14.55 5.71
CA ARG A 117 20.90 14.98 6.85
C ARG A 117 19.71 15.84 6.46
N GLY A 118 19.92 16.81 5.53
CA GLY A 118 18.84 17.67 5.04
C GLY A 118 17.74 16.89 4.32
N LEU A 119 18.12 15.95 3.44
CA LEU A 119 17.18 15.09 2.73
C LEU A 119 16.46 14.14 3.69
N ALA A 120 17.19 13.53 4.64
CA ALA A 120 16.60 12.65 5.65
C ALA A 120 15.58 13.41 6.53
N ASN A 121 15.88 14.64 6.93
CA ASN A 121 14.95 15.48 7.70
C ASN A 121 13.72 15.88 6.86
N ALA A 122 13.89 16.27 5.61
CA ALA A 122 12.77 16.62 4.74
C ALA A 122 11.86 15.41 4.50
N PHE A 123 12.44 14.24 4.28
CA PHE A 123 11.72 12.98 4.11
C PHE A 123 10.96 12.58 5.38
N ASP A 124 11.57 12.72 6.55
CA ASP A 124 10.96 12.49 7.86
C ASP A 124 9.77 13.43 8.09
N TRP A 125 9.99 14.73 7.88
CA TRP A 125 8.98 15.74 8.08
C TRP A 125 7.77 15.55 7.15
N PHE A 126 8.04 15.26 5.88
CA PHE A 126 7.00 14.99 4.90
C PHE A 126 6.17 13.74 5.28
N GLY A 127 6.83 12.68 5.75
CA GLY A 127 6.15 11.48 6.24
C GLY A 127 5.22 11.75 7.41
N MET A 128 5.73 12.44 8.43
CA MET A 128 4.93 12.81 9.61
C MET A 128 3.71 13.65 9.23
N MET A 129 3.90 14.70 8.43
CA MET A 129 2.82 15.59 8.01
C MET A 129 1.78 14.87 7.17
N SER A 130 2.22 14.09 6.19
CA SER A 130 1.31 13.34 5.29
C SER A 130 0.46 12.34 6.07
N MET A 131 1.08 11.51 6.93
CA MET A 131 0.36 10.48 7.67
C MET A 131 -0.59 11.11 8.71
N THR A 132 -0.17 12.15 9.41
CA THR A 132 -1.04 12.89 10.34
C THR A 132 -2.23 13.51 9.60
N PHE A 133 -1.99 14.11 8.43
CA PHE A 133 -3.05 14.68 7.60
C PHE A 133 -4.05 13.61 7.14
N PHE A 134 -3.60 12.48 6.64
CA PHE A 134 -4.50 11.40 6.21
C PHE A 134 -5.27 10.79 7.38
N MET A 135 -4.65 10.60 8.54
CA MET A 135 -5.36 10.15 9.74
C MET A 135 -6.42 11.16 10.19
N ALA A 136 -6.12 12.46 10.12
CA ALA A 136 -7.11 13.50 10.40
C ALA A 136 -8.30 13.43 9.43
N LEU A 137 -8.06 13.17 8.14
CA LEU A 137 -9.13 13.00 7.16
C LEU A 137 -10.01 11.78 7.47
N ILE A 138 -9.42 10.65 7.93
CA ILE A 138 -10.17 9.47 8.37
C ILE A 138 -11.11 9.85 9.54
N TRP A 139 -10.60 10.57 10.54
CA TRP A 139 -11.38 11.03 11.67
C TRP A 139 -12.49 12.01 11.26
N ILE A 140 -12.17 12.98 10.43
CA ILE A 140 -13.17 13.96 9.93
C ILE A 140 -14.29 13.26 9.17
N GLY A 141 -13.96 12.29 8.32
CA GLY A 141 -14.94 11.49 7.59
C GLY A 141 -15.80 10.64 8.52
N TYR A 142 -15.21 9.98 9.51
CA TYR A 142 -15.93 9.19 10.51
C TYR A 142 -16.90 10.06 11.33
N ILE A 143 -16.43 11.22 11.82
CA ILE A 143 -17.26 12.19 12.56
C ILE A 143 -18.40 12.69 11.66
N ALA A 144 -18.12 12.96 10.39
CA ALA A 144 -19.15 13.40 9.46
C ALA A 144 -20.26 12.35 9.26
N MET A 145 -19.91 11.06 9.19
CA MET A 145 -20.88 9.97 9.11
C MET A 145 -21.64 9.77 10.43
N ALA A 146 -20.97 9.92 11.57
CA ALA A 146 -21.59 9.71 12.89
C ALA A 146 -22.51 10.85 13.33
N THR A 147 -22.12 12.12 13.04
CA THR A 147 -22.80 13.32 13.57
C THR A 147 -23.53 14.14 12.52
N GLY A 148 -23.32 13.87 11.22
CA GLY A 148 -23.82 14.70 10.14
C GLY A 148 -23.04 16.00 9.92
N TRP A 149 -21.96 16.26 10.68
CA TRP A 149 -21.12 17.47 10.55
C TRP A 149 -19.64 17.10 10.29
N PRO A 150 -18.99 17.70 9.28
CA PRO A 150 -19.46 18.74 8.35
C PRO A 150 -20.48 18.22 7.32
N SER A 151 -21.56 18.97 7.12
CA SER A 151 -22.70 18.54 6.31
C SER A 151 -22.37 18.23 4.84
N ARG A 152 -21.33 18.83 4.27
CA ARG A 152 -20.85 18.54 2.90
C ARG A 152 -20.31 17.13 2.80
N LEU A 153 -19.47 16.70 3.75
CA LEU A 153 -18.88 15.35 3.78
C LEU A 153 -19.94 14.30 4.11
N ALA A 154 -20.82 14.57 5.07
CA ALA A 154 -21.93 13.69 5.41
C ALA A 154 -22.83 13.42 4.19
N ARG A 155 -23.21 14.46 3.44
CA ARG A 155 -23.98 14.30 2.20
C ARG A 155 -23.23 13.53 1.12
N GLN A 156 -21.92 13.69 1.03
CA GLN A 156 -21.11 12.93 0.07
C GLN A 156 -21.09 11.44 0.41
N ALA A 157 -20.95 11.09 1.70
CA ALA A 157 -20.99 9.71 2.15
C ALA A 157 -22.33 9.03 1.83
N VAL A 158 -23.45 9.71 2.10
CA VAL A 158 -24.81 9.23 1.75
C VAL A 158 -25.01 9.12 0.23
N ARG A 159 -24.37 9.99 -0.56
CA ARG A 159 -24.46 9.91 -2.03
C ARG A 159 -23.73 8.69 -2.59
N ILE A 160 -22.60 8.30 -1.97
CA ILE A 160 -21.80 7.15 -2.44
C ILE A 160 -22.48 5.85 -2.03
N GLU A 161 -22.96 5.75 -0.78
CA GLU A 161 -23.65 4.57 -0.26
C GLU A 161 -25.01 4.97 0.32
N PRO A 162 -26.06 5.03 -0.51
CA PRO A 162 -27.40 5.38 -0.07
C PRO A 162 -27.96 4.33 0.90
N GLY A 163 -28.52 4.80 2.03
CA GLY A 163 -29.12 3.92 3.04
C GLY A 163 -28.13 3.40 4.10
N PHE A 164 -26.84 3.67 3.99
CA PHE A 164 -25.88 3.32 5.04
C PHE A 164 -26.10 4.17 6.31
N VAL A 165 -26.20 3.51 7.45
CA VAL A 165 -26.26 4.13 8.78
C VAL A 165 -25.12 3.59 9.63
N LEU A 166 -24.18 4.46 10.00
CA LEU A 166 -23.04 4.09 10.81
C LEU A 166 -23.48 3.69 12.22
N GLN A 167 -23.12 2.48 12.64
CA GLN A 167 -23.28 2.05 14.03
C GLN A 167 -22.01 2.42 14.81
N VAL A 168 -22.11 3.46 15.65
CA VAL A 168 -20.99 3.91 16.45
C VAL A 168 -20.69 2.91 17.55
N SER A 169 -19.53 2.25 17.44
CA SER A 169 -19.00 1.32 18.45
C SER A 169 -18.01 2.07 19.36
N VAL A 170 -18.23 2.00 20.68
CA VAL A 170 -17.31 2.55 21.67
C VAL A 170 -15.92 1.90 21.57
N PHE A 171 -15.90 0.60 21.27
CA PHE A 171 -14.64 -0.14 21.09
C PHE A 171 -13.85 0.38 19.90
N ASP A 172 -14.50 0.60 18.74
CA ASP A 172 -13.83 1.09 17.53
C ASP A 172 -13.28 2.49 17.73
N VAL A 173 -14.04 3.36 18.39
CA VAL A 173 -13.58 4.72 18.73
C VAL A 173 -12.40 4.69 19.70
N ALA A 174 -12.47 3.88 20.76
CA ALA A 174 -11.38 3.75 21.73
C ALA A 174 -10.11 3.19 21.08
N LEU A 175 -10.22 2.19 20.19
CA LEU A 175 -9.10 1.63 19.44
C LEU A 175 -8.52 2.68 18.47
N GLY A 176 -9.38 3.42 17.78
CA GLY A 176 -8.95 4.52 16.90
C GLY A 176 -8.17 5.61 17.64
N ILE A 177 -8.63 5.99 18.85
CA ILE A 177 -7.92 6.93 19.72
C ILE A 177 -6.57 6.34 20.14
N ALA A 178 -6.52 5.07 20.54
CA ALA A 178 -5.28 4.40 20.93
C ALA A 178 -4.25 4.36 19.79
N ILE A 179 -4.67 4.03 18.57
CA ILE A 179 -3.81 4.04 17.37
C ILE A 179 -3.26 5.45 17.12
N THR A 180 -4.13 6.45 17.18
CA THR A 180 -3.73 7.86 16.97
C THR A 180 -2.77 8.34 18.07
N ALA A 181 -3.02 7.99 19.33
CA ALA A 181 -2.14 8.31 20.45
C ALA A 181 -0.77 7.62 20.31
N ALA A 182 -0.73 6.37 19.89
CA ALA A 182 0.50 5.64 19.62
C ALA A 182 1.31 6.30 18.49
N TRP A 183 0.65 6.76 17.43
CA TRP A 183 1.29 7.52 16.36
C TRP A 183 1.90 8.83 16.85
N LEU A 184 1.14 9.63 17.59
CA LEU A 184 1.63 10.89 18.16
C LEU A 184 2.77 10.63 19.14
N PHE A 185 2.66 9.63 20.00
CA PHE A 185 3.74 9.23 20.90
C PHE A 185 5.03 8.91 20.14
N LEU A 186 4.94 8.15 19.04
CA LEU A 186 6.09 7.82 18.19
C LEU A 186 6.76 9.08 17.61
N ILE A 187 5.97 10.04 17.14
CA ILE A 187 6.49 11.31 16.61
C ILE A 187 7.29 12.07 17.68
N PHE A 188 6.76 12.18 18.89
CA PHE A 188 7.39 12.98 19.95
C PHE A 188 8.51 12.26 20.70
N SER A 189 8.46 10.92 20.80
CA SER A 189 9.48 10.11 21.50
C SER A 189 10.64 9.67 20.63
N GLY A 190 10.53 9.83 19.30
CA GLY A 190 11.52 9.33 18.36
C GLY A 190 12.91 9.97 18.51
N THR A 191 13.95 9.15 18.70
CA THR A 191 15.34 9.60 18.74
C THR A 191 15.78 10.14 17.37
N ARG A 192 16.62 11.17 17.36
CA ARG A 192 17.15 11.77 16.12
C ARG A 192 18.14 10.82 15.45
N SER A 193 17.71 10.18 14.36
CA SER A 193 18.58 9.32 13.53
C SER A 193 18.24 9.48 12.05
N ASN A 194 19.17 9.17 11.14
CA ASN A 194 18.92 9.19 9.70
C ASN A 194 17.85 8.18 9.25
N CYS A 195 17.57 7.16 10.06
CA CYS A 195 16.53 6.17 9.78
C CYS A 195 15.15 6.55 10.33
N ARG A 196 15.06 7.65 11.10
CA ARG A 196 13.81 8.09 11.74
C ARG A 196 12.69 8.25 10.71
N GLY A 197 12.97 8.89 9.57
CA GLY A 197 11.99 9.06 8.50
C GLY A 197 11.45 7.73 7.97
N THR A 198 12.31 6.72 7.80
CA THR A 198 11.87 5.37 7.36
C THR A 198 10.94 4.72 8.39
N VAL A 199 11.25 4.87 9.68
CA VAL A 199 10.41 4.36 10.78
C VAL A 199 9.06 5.08 10.79
N HIS A 200 9.04 6.41 10.67
CA HIS A 200 7.80 7.18 10.64
C HIS A 200 6.93 6.83 9.43
N TRP A 201 7.53 6.62 8.25
CA TRP A 201 6.78 6.17 7.09
C TRP A 201 6.17 4.78 7.29
N ALA A 202 6.94 3.81 7.76
CA ALA A 202 6.46 2.45 8.00
C ALA A 202 5.36 2.42 9.06
N ALA A 203 5.61 3.02 10.22
CA ALA A 203 4.64 3.09 11.31
C ALA A 203 3.40 3.92 10.94
N GLY A 204 3.59 5.02 10.20
CA GLY A 204 2.50 5.87 9.73
C GLY A 204 1.56 5.15 8.76
N ILE A 205 2.11 4.40 7.80
CA ILE A 205 1.32 3.58 6.87
C ILE A 205 0.54 2.50 7.64
N CYS A 206 1.19 1.79 8.59
CA CYS A 206 0.51 0.79 9.42
C CYS A 206 -0.61 1.42 10.26
N ALA A 207 -0.34 2.55 10.91
CA ALA A 207 -1.32 3.25 11.74
C ALA A 207 -2.47 3.81 10.89
N PHE A 208 -2.18 4.36 9.70
CA PHE A 208 -3.21 4.83 8.76
C PHE A 208 -4.17 3.69 8.36
N TRP A 209 -3.64 2.55 7.93
CA TRP A 209 -4.46 1.42 7.53
C TRP A 209 -5.20 0.80 8.72
N ALA A 210 -4.56 0.67 9.89
CA ALA A 210 -5.22 0.20 11.09
C ALA A 210 -6.38 1.11 11.48
N LEU A 211 -6.19 2.43 11.47
CA LEU A 211 -7.23 3.41 11.75
C LEU A 211 -8.36 3.36 10.71
N ALA A 212 -8.02 3.30 9.43
CA ALA A 212 -8.99 3.20 8.35
C ALA A 212 -9.85 1.94 8.48
N MET A 213 -9.23 0.78 8.72
CA MET A 213 -9.96 -0.47 8.90
C MET A 213 -10.82 -0.47 10.18
N THR A 214 -10.33 0.12 11.27
CA THR A 214 -11.11 0.19 12.51
C THR A 214 -12.37 1.05 12.36
N LEU A 215 -12.25 2.22 11.73
CA LEU A 215 -13.34 3.20 11.70
C LEU A 215 -14.25 3.07 10.47
N TRP A 216 -13.73 2.55 9.35
CA TRP A 216 -14.43 2.58 8.07
C TRP A 216 -14.84 1.20 7.54
N VAL A 217 -14.50 0.11 8.24
CA VAL A 217 -14.81 -1.25 7.77
C VAL A 217 -16.31 -1.45 7.53
N GLN A 218 -17.18 -0.91 8.41
CA GLN A 218 -18.64 -1.03 8.28
C GLN A 218 -19.14 -0.39 6.97
N TRP A 219 -18.60 0.79 6.61
CA TRP A 219 -18.96 1.49 5.39
C TRP A 219 -18.46 0.76 4.14
N VAL A 220 -17.23 0.24 4.19
CA VAL A 220 -16.65 -0.53 3.08
C VAL A 220 -17.37 -1.87 2.90
N ASP A 221 -17.73 -2.57 3.99
CA ASP A 221 -18.45 -3.85 3.94
C ASP A 221 -19.85 -3.65 3.39
N TYR A 222 -20.53 -2.56 3.74
CA TYR A 222 -21.85 -2.25 3.22
C TYR A 222 -21.85 -2.07 1.70
N GLY A 223 -20.92 -1.31 1.14
CA GLY A 223 -20.85 -1.05 -0.29
C GLY A 223 -20.27 -2.19 -1.13
N ARG A 224 -19.55 -3.13 -0.52
CA ARG A 224 -18.83 -4.23 -1.20
C ARG A 224 -18.99 -5.57 -0.49
N SER A 225 -20.13 -5.80 0.13
CA SER A 225 -20.36 -7.07 0.80
C SER A 225 -20.32 -8.24 -0.19
N TYR A 226 -19.49 -9.24 0.12
CA TYR A 226 -19.46 -10.52 -0.59
C TYR A 226 -20.49 -11.52 -0.03
N ARG A 227 -21.38 -11.10 0.88
CA ARG A 227 -22.42 -11.96 1.38
C ARG A 227 -23.44 -12.21 0.28
N PRO A 228 -23.76 -13.49 -0.04
CA PRO A 228 -24.83 -13.79 -0.98
C PRO A 228 -26.14 -13.20 -0.43
N VAL A 229 -26.87 -12.51 -1.27
CA VAL A 229 -28.20 -11.96 -1.00
C VAL A 229 -29.20 -13.10 -0.97
#